data_5521fdd6d823d37d027d5021c72c21c7
#
_entry.id   5521fdd6d823d37d027d5021c72c21c7
#
_cell.length_a   1.000
_cell.length_b   1.000
_cell.length_c   1.000
_cell.angle_alpha   90.00
_cell.angle_beta   90.00
_cell.angle_gamma   90.00
#
_symmetry.space_group_name_H-M   'P 1'
#
loop_
_entity.id
_entity.type
_entity.pdbx_description
1 polymer ?
#
loop_
_entity_poly.entity_id
_entity_poly.type
_entity_poly.pdbx_seq_one_letter_code
_entity_poly.pdbx_strand_id
1 'polypeptide(L)'
;YRTMKEYIAETGGRYTYSDDILNLQELALSMSAVFDGCSDFIISGCEIEGPRVSPGYVWLGGKVRRFDGCADAVYPYYIYEINRHESVVYANEVNKRGRTCYLCAGAKAVPDTVDPVTDKLPAAIEVTESYAPRFIDKFFGRYAVLLDTPFARQTVKKDLVLAGTFTGQKEISSKTAVSVSGGNGYMLKGIVKADGHAAIGAYLHGLLVNEIVIRTDGTFSFMKQGKELARVTEDGIS
;
A
#
# COMPACT_ATOMS: atom_id res chain seq x y z
N TYR A 1 -10.08 -33.49 1.51
CA TYR A 1 -10.45 -32.06 1.46
C TYR A 1 -10.83 -31.63 2.88
N ARG A 2 -10.12 -30.63 3.46
CA ARG A 2 -10.56 -29.97 4.67
C ARG A 2 -11.66 -28.98 4.29
N THR A 3 -12.84 -29.14 4.86
CA THR A 3 -13.96 -28.24 4.65
C THR A 3 -14.05 -27.31 5.84
N MET A 4 -14.18 -26.00 5.60
CA MET A 4 -14.49 -25.07 6.68
C MET A 4 -15.84 -25.43 7.30
N LYS A 5 -15.90 -25.44 8.63
CA LYS A 5 -17.07 -25.86 9.39
C LYS A 5 -17.58 -24.69 10.25
N GLU A 6 -18.87 -24.55 10.30
CA GLU A 6 -19.56 -23.70 11.23
C GLU A 6 -20.11 -24.55 12.38
N TYR A 7 -19.95 -24.08 13.61
CA TYR A 7 -20.37 -24.82 14.80
C TYR A 7 -21.71 -24.32 15.30
N ILE A 8 -22.62 -25.24 15.51
CA ILE A 8 -23.95 -24.97 16.07
C ILE A 8 -23.92 -25.39 17.52
N ALA A 9 -24.36 -24.49 18.41
CA ALA A 9 -24.54 -24.76 19.83
C ALA A 9 -25.96 -25.28 20.10
N GLU A 10 -26.07 -26.49 20.65
CA GLU A 10 -27.32 -27.09 21.08
C GLU A 10 -27.27 -27.39 22.59
N THR A 11 -28.43 -27.56 23.21
CA THR A 11 -28.52 -27.94 24.60
C THR A 11 -28.02 -29.34 24.85
N GLY A 12 -27.31 -29.59 25.96
CA GLY A 12 -26.78 -30.90 26.32
C GLY A 12 -25.24 -31.00 26.33
N GLY A 13 -24.56 -29.98 25.84
CA GLY A 13 -23.11 -29.91 25.77
C GLY A 13 -22.54 -30.76 24.63
N ARG A 14 -21.33 -30.39 24.19
CA ARG A 14 -20.57 -31.08 23.13
C ARG A 14 -19.12 -31.26 23.55
N TYR A 15 -18.58 -32.42 23.25
CA TYR A 15 -17.12 -32.62 23.36
C TYR A 15 -16.39 -31.81 22.28
N THR A 16 -15.32 -31.12 22.67
CA THR A 16 -14.43 -30.43 21.75
C THR A 16 -13.35 -31.40 21.27
N TYR A 17 -13.27 -31.60 20.00
CA TYR A 17 -12.26 -32.46 19.37
C TYR A 17 -11.08 -31.62 18.87
N SER A 18 -9.92 -32.25 18.73
CA SER A 18 -8.74 -31.60 18.16
C SER A 18 -9.01 -30.97 16.79
N ASP A 19 -9.85 -31.62 15.98
CA ASP A 19 -10.27 -31.13 14.66
C ASP A 19 -11.08 -29.82 14.75
N ASP A 20 -11.82 -29.61 15.80
CA ASP A 20 -12.56 -28.36 16.02
C ASP A 20 -11.59 -27.19 16.20
N ILE A 21 -10.54 -27.40 17.00
CA ILE A 21 -9.48 -26.40 17.23
C ILE A 21 -8.68 -26.14 15.97
N LEU A 22 -8.31 -27.19 15.23
CA LEU A 22 -7.59 -27.05 13.97
C LEU A 22 -8.40 -26.31 12.92
N ASN A 23 -9.72 -26.55 12.85
CA ASN A 23 -10.60 -25.81 11.96
C ASN A 23 -10.72 -24.32 12.32
N LEU A 24 -10.82 -23.99 13.61
CA LEU A 24 -10.81 -22.59 14.05
C LEU A 24 -9.48 -21.91 13.72
N GLN A 25 -8.37 -22.61 13.89
CA GLN A 25 -7.07 -22.10 13.48
C GLN A 25 -7.00 -21.85 11.97
N GLU A 26 -7.49 -22.78 11.15
CA GLU A 26 -7.51 -22.64 9.70
C GLU A 26 -8.39 -21.46 9.26
N LEU A 27 -9.56 -21.29 9.87
CA LEU A 27 -10.44 -20.15 9.66
C LEU A 27 -9.74 -18.83 9.99
N ALA A 28 -9.09 -18.74 11.16
CA ALA A 28 -8.36 -17.54 11.56
C ALA A 28 -7.19 -17.23 10.61
N LEU A 29 -6.45 -18.23 10.18
CA LEU A 29 -5.34 -18.07 9.23
C LEU A 29 -5.82 -17.71 7.83
N SER A 30 -7.00 -18.17 7.41
CA SER A 30 -7.56 -17.83 6.09
C SER A 30 -7.83 -16.34 5.94
N MET A 31 -8.16 -15.63 7.02
CA MET A 31 -8.35 -14.18 7.01
C MET A 31 -7.05 -13.43 6.67
N SER A 32 -5.90 -13.98 7.02
CA SER A 32 -4.61 -13.37 6.70
C SER A 32 -4.20 -13.56 5.23
N ALA A 33 -4.87 -14.46 4.50
CA ALA A 33 -4.60 -14.68 3.07
C ALA A 33 -4.88 -13.43 2.21
N VAL A 34 -5.66 -12.49 2.71
CA VAL A 34 -5.87 -11.17 2.07
C VAL A 34 -4.55 -10.40 1.90
N PHE A 35 -3.55 -10.68 2.74
CA PHE A 35 -2.24 -10.05 2.70
C PHE A 35 -1.21 -10.80 1.84
N ASP A 36 -1.57 -11.96 1.29
CA ASP A 36 -0.65 -12.77 0.50
C ASP A 36 -0.06 -11.98 -0.67
N GLY A 37 1.28 -12.03 -0.76
CA GLY A 37 2.06 -11.31 -1.75
C GLY A 37 2.16 -9.79 -1.51
N CYS A 38 1.63 -9.25 -0.40
CA CYS A 38 2.01 -7.92 0.06
C CYS A 38 3.43 -7.96 0.65
N SER A 39 4.16 -6.84 0.53
CA SER A 39 5.39 -6.62 1.31
C SER A 39 5.03 -6.40 2.78
N ASP A 40 6.02 -6.49 3.66
CA ASP A 40 5.85 -6.31 5.10
C ASP A 40 5.34 -4.89 5.44
N PHE A 41 4.41 -4.78 6.40
CA PHE A 41 3.79 -3.51 6.82
C PHE A 41 3.15 -3.59 8.20
N ILE A 42 2.86 -2.43 8.78
CA ILE A 42 2.10 -2.28 10.03
C ILE A 42 0.60 -2.34 9.72
N ILE A 43 -0.10 -3.30 10.33
CA ILE A 43 -1.55 -3.45 10.20
C ILE A 43 -2.27 -2.39 11.04
N SER A 44 -1.89 -2.27 12.32
CA SER A 44 -2.47 -1.33 13.27
C SER A 44 -1.55 -1.07 14.45
N GLY A 45 -1.71 0.05 15.12
CA GLY A 45 -0.82 0.49 16.19
C GLY A 45 0.58 0.85 15.68
N CYS A 46 1.62 0.59 16.47
CA CYS A 46 2.99 0.98 16.19
C CYS A 46 3.12 2.47 15.86
N GLU A 47 2.37 3.31 16.59
CA GLU A 47 2.43 4.76 16.41
C GLU A 47 3.77 5.30 16.93
N ILE A 48 4.33 6.27 16.18
CA ILE A 48 5.63 6.87 16.47
C ILE A 48 5.40 8.16 17.24
N GLU A 49 5.86 8.21 18.49
CA GLU A 49 5.75 9.36 19.39
C GLU A 49 7.14 9.66 19.96
N GLY A 50 7.97 10.40 19.22
CA GLY A 50 9.37 10.61 19.56
C GLY A 50 10.12 9.25 19.63
N PRO A 51 10.82 8.93 20.73
CA PRO A 51 11.53 7.65 20.85
C PRO A 51 10.61 6.47 21.14
N ARG A 52 9.32 6.70 21.34
CA ARG A 52 8.35 5.65 21.64
C ARG A 52 7.70 5.12 20.37
N VAL A 53 7.65 3.79 20.25
CA VAL A 53 6.82 3.08 19.28
C VAL A 53 5.79 2.29 20.06
N SER A 54 4.49 2.57 19.85
CA SER A 54 3.40 1.91 20.59
C SER A 54 3.26 0.44 20.21
N PRO A 55 2.60 -0.39 21.05
CA PRO A 55 2.22 -1.75 20.67
C PRO A 55 1.34 -1.79 19.43
N GLY A 56 1.40 -2.89 18.67
CA GLY A 56 0.58 -3.02 17.47
C GLY A 56 0.62 -4.40 16.85
N TYR A 57 0.04 -4.51 15.66
CA TYR A 57 0.05 -5.70 14.83
C TYR A 57 0.73 -5.42 13.50
N VAL A 58 1.54 -6.35 13.04
CA VAL A 58 2.32 -6.24 11.82
C VAL A 58 2.11 -7.48 10.94
N TRP A 59 2.10 -7.27 9.62
CA TRP A 59 2.28 -8.33 8.64
C TRP A 59 3.77 -8.41 8.33
N LEU A 60 4.40 -9.50 8.70
CA LEU A 60 5.86 -9.61 8.66
C LEU A 60 6.27 -11.06 8.39
N GLY A 61 7.05 -11.27 7.34
CA GLY A 61 7.47 -12.59 6.91
C GLY A 61 6.30 -13.52 6.58
N GLY A 62 5.23 -12.99 5.98
CA GLY A 62 4.04 -13.76 5.61
C GLY A 62 3.15 -14.18 6.79
N LYS A 63 3.28 -13.54 7.96
CA LYS A 63 2.48 -13.83 9.17
C LYS A 63 2.04 -12.56 9.87
N VAL A 64 0.85 -12.59 10.45
CA VAL A 64 0.41 -11.57 11.39
C VAL A 64 1.11 -11.81 12.72
N ARG A 65 1.74 -10.76 13.27
CA ARG A 65 2.47 -10.80 14.53
C ARG A 65 2.07 -9.63 15.42
N ARG A 66 2.17 -9.84 16.72
CA ARG A 66 1.99 -8.78 17.70
C ARG A 66 3.35 -8.20 18.05
N PHE A 67 3.47 -6.89 17.97
CA PHE A 67 4.60 -6.12 18.48
C PHE A 67 4.22 -5.47 19.81
N ASP A 68 5.03 -5.67 20.84
CA ASP A 68 4.71 -5.20 22.20
C ASP A 68 5.11 -3.73 22.44
N GLY A 69 5.68 -3.08 21.43
CA GLY A 69 6.13 -1.69 21.50
C GLY A 69 7.58 -1.54 21.95
N CYS A 70 8.06 -0.30 21.92
CA CYS A 70 9.38 0.11 22.43
C CYS A 70 9.27 1.50 23.04
N ALA A 71 9.90 1.73 24.21
CA ALA A 71 9.91 3.04 24.85
C ALA A 71 11.05 3.94 24.37
N ASP A 72 12.20 3.32 23.98
CA ASP A 72 13.45 4.00 23.69
C ASP A 72 13.98 3.57 22.31
N ALA A 73 13.19 3.75 21.26
CA ALA A 73 13.58 3.44 19.91
C ALA A 73 14.67 4.41 19.41
N VAL A 74 15.70 3.87 18.81
CA VAL A 74 16.76 4.62 18.11
C VAL A 74 16.56 4.41 16.63
N TYR A 75 16.29 5.50 15.91
CA TYR A 75 16.00 5.43 14.48
C TYR A 75 17.27 5.46 13.61
N PRO A 76 17.28 4.74 12.43
CA PRO A 76 16.22 3.84 12.00
C PRO A 76 16.03 2.68 12.96
N TYR A 77 14.78 2.29 13.22
CA TYR A 77 14.39 1.22 14.10
C TYR A 77 13.75 0.10 13.29
N TYR A 78 14.05 -1.15 13.59
CA TYR A 78 13.57 -2.28 12.83
C TYR A 78 12.68 -3.17 13.70
N ILE A 79 11.47 -3.44 13.23
CA ILE A 79 10.61 -4.49 13.78
C ILE A 79 10.89 -5.73 12.93
N TYR A 80 11.47 -6.76 13.52
CA TYR A 80 11.90 -7.96 12.81
C TYR A 80 11.29 -9.22 13.38
N GLU A 81 11.19 -10.27 12.53
CA GLU A 81 10.61 -11.54 12.91
C GLU A 81 11.51 -12.37 13.80
N ILE A 82 10.88 -13.08 14.73
CA ILE A 82 11.48 -14.15 15.52
C ILE A 82 10.56 -15.34 15.46
N ASN A 83 11.06 -16.49 15.06
CA ASN A 83 10.29 -17.72 15.02
C ASN A 83 10.95 -18.78 15.91
N ARG A 84 10.13 -19.54 16.60
CA ARG A 84 10.63 -20.65 17.40
C ARG A 84 9.64 -21.81 17.41
N HIS A 85 10.19 -23.01 17.50
CA HIS A 85 9.40 -24.19 17.79
C HIS A 85 9.29 -24.40 19.31
N GLU A 86 8.11 -24.74 19.77
CA GLU A 86 7.86 -25.14 21.14
C GLU A 86 7.49 -26.61 21.20
N SER A 87 8.15 -27.34 22.12
CA SER A 87 7.81 -28.71 22.43
C SER A 87 6.63 -28.77 23.38
N VAL A 88 5.78 -29.74 23.19
CA VAL A 88 4.68 -30.08 24.11
C VAL A 88 4.74 -31.53 24.49
N VAL A 89 4.27 -31.86 25.69
CA VAL A 89 4.16 -33.23 26.15
C VAL A 89 2.90 -33.86 25.56
N TYR A 90 3.08 -34.96 24.86
CA TYR A 90 1.96 -35.75 24.34
C TYR A 90 1.46 -36.74 25.38
N ALA A 91 0.28 -37.35 25.16
CA ALA A 91 -0.33 -38.27 26.09
C ALA A 91 0.50 -39.52 26.44
N ASN A 92 1.50 -39.82 25.61
CA ASN A 92 2.47 -40.88 25.86
C ASN A 92 3.76 -40.37 26.59
N GLU A 93 3.68 -39.22 27.23
CA GLU A 93 4.76 -38.55 27.97
C GLU A 93 6.01 -38.18 27.11
N VAL A 94 5.90 -38.29 25.78
CA VAL A 94 6.98 -37.90 24.88
C VAL A 94 6.86 -36.43 24.49
N ASN A 95 7.97 -35.72 24.63
CA ASN A 95 8.10 -34.35 24.12
C ASN A 95 8.25 -34.36 22.60
N LYS A 96 7.34 -33.69 21.91
CA LYS A 96 7.39 -33.50 20.46
C LYS A 96 7.18 -32.03 20.13
N ARG A 97 7.57 -31.63 18.91
CA ARG A 97 7.24 -30.31 18.39
C ARG A 97 5.72 -30.16 18.32
N GLY A 98 5.18 -29.30 19.15
CA GLY A 98 3.71 -29.11 19.26
C GLY A 98 3.20 -27.88 18.57
N ARG A 99 4.01 -26.81 18.50
CA ARG A 99 3.63 -25.56 17.85
C ARG A 99 4.83 -24.76 17.38
N THR A 100 4.57 -23.86 16.43
CA THR A 100 5.50 -22.84 16.01
C THR A 100 4.94 -21.48 16.48
N CYS A 101 5.77 -20.71 17.19
CA CYS A 101 5.43 -19.37 17.62
C CYS A 101 6.03 -18.36 16.65
N TYR A 102 5.19 -17.49 16.13
CA TYR A 102 5.56 -16.39 15.25
C TYR A 102 5.54 -15.09 16.05
N LEU A 103 6.72 -14.65 16.46
CA LEU A 103 6.92 -13.46 17.28
C LEU A 103 7.62 -12.37 16.48
N CYS A 104 7.69 -11.17 17.01
CA CYS A 104 8.57 -10.13 16.53
C CYS A 104 9.21 -9.38 17.70
N ALA A 105 10.36 -8.79 17.44
CA ALA A 105 11.03 -7.87 18.33
C ALA A 105 11.43 -6.61 17.58
N GLY A 106 11.99 -5.65 18.30
CA GLY A 106 12.49 -4.43 17.70
C GLY A 106 13.89 -4.10 18.14
N ALA A 107 14.71 -3.59 17.22
CA ALA A 107 16.08 -3.16 17.49
C ALA A 107 16.52 -2.09 16.48
N LYS A 108 17.68 -1.45 16.75
CA LYS A 108 18.35 -0.52 15.82
C LYS A 108 18.99 -1.19 14.60
N ALA A 109 19.11 -2.52 14.62
CA ALA A 109 19.61 -3.32 13.51
C ALA A 109 18.95 -4.70 13.51
N VAL A 110 18.71 -5.24 12.32
CA VAL A 110 18.19 -6.61 12.16
C VAL A 110 19.32 -7.59 12.47
N PRO A 111 19.08 -8.67 13.25
CA PRO A 111 20.08 -9.70 13.47
C PRO A 111 20.55 -10.35 12.16
N ASP A 112 21.84 -10.53 12.02
CA ASP A 112 22.47 -11.22 10.88
C ASP A 112 22.60 -12.73 11.17
N THR A 113 21.56 -13.32 11.74
CA THR A 113 21.48 -14.73 12.07
C THR A 113 20.25 -15.34 11.40
N VAL A 114 20.43 -16.50 10.81
CA VAL A 114 19.35 -17.23 10.13
C VAL A 114 18.31 -17.69 11.16
N ASP A 115 17.05 -17.44 10.86
CA ASP A 115 15.92 -17.88 11.67
C ASP A 115 15.79 -19.41 11.62
N PRO A 116 15.72 -20.11 12.76
CA PRO A 116 15.75 -21.58 12.81
C PRO A 116 14.49 -22.26 12.28
N VAL A 117 13.43 -21.52 12.01
CA VAL A 117 12.16 -22.04 11.50
C VAL A 117 12.06 -21.85 9.99
N THR A 118 12.48 -20.70 9.48
CA THR A 118 12.35 -20.33 8.06
C THR A 118 13.60 -20.63 7.25
N ASP A 119 14.74 -20.87 7.91
CA ASP A 119 16.05 -21.03 7.29
C ASP A 119 16.44 -19.84 6.39
N LYS A 120 16.04 -18.64 6.81
CA LYS A 120 16.29 -17.37 6.11
C LYS A 120 16.71 -16.29 7.11
N LEU A 121 17.29 -15.22 6.60
CA LEU A 121 17.46 -14.00 7.40
C LEU A 121 16.09 -13.43 7.79
N PRO A 122 15.97 -12.86 9.01
CA PRO A 122 14.71 -12.32 9.48
C PRO A 122 14.15 -11.24 8.56
N ALA A 123 12.89 -11.34 8.22
CA ALA A 123 12.16 -10.23 7.59
C ALA A 123 12.03 -9.07 8.57
N ALA A 124 12.06 -7.84 8.08
CA ALA A 124 12.01 -6.66 8.93
C ALA A 124 11.25 -5.49 8.28
N ILE A 125 10.60 -4.71 9.14
CA ILE A 125 9.99 -3.43 8.81
C ILE A 125 10.89 -2.34 9.35
N GLU A 126 11.37 -1.45 8.48
CA GLU A 126 12.09 -0.25 8.88
C GLU A 126 11.11 0.83 9.30
N VAL A 127 11.36 1.40 10.47
CA VAL A 127 10.62 2.52 11.06
C VAL A 127 11.59 3.69 11.23
N THR A 128 11.24 4.83 10.68
CA THR A 128 11.98 6.09 10.86
C THR A 128 11.19 7.04 11.77
N GLU A 129 11.77 8.16 12.18
CA GLU A 129 11.08 9.16 13.01
C GLU A 129 9.78 9.69 12.42
N SER A 130 9.65 9.67 11.10
CA SER A 130 8.53 10.27 10.37
C SER A 130 7.70 9.28 9.56
N TYR A 131 8.17 8.04 9.39
CA TYR A 131 7.51 7.08 8.50
C TYR A 131 7.70 5.65 8.96
N ALA A 132 6.63 4.89 8.83
CA ALA A 132 6.62 3.44 8.88
C ALA A 132 5.67 2.92 7.79
N PRO A 133 6.00 1.82 7.07
CA PRO A 133 5.12 1.25 6.05
C PRO A 133 3.85 0.71 6.71
N ARG A 134 2.70 1.30 6.37
CA ARG A 134 1.41 0.94 6.97
C ARG A 134 0.54 0.17 5.99
N PHE A 135 -0.46 -0.51 6.53
CA PHE A 135 -1.49 -1.21 5.77
C PHE A 135 -2.01 -0.40 4.59
N ILE A 136 -2.40 0.86 4.81
CA ILE A 136 -2.93 1.73 3.76
C ILE A 136 -1.92 1.99 2.63
N ASP A 137 -0.62 2.06 2.94
CA ASP A 137 0.43 2.29 1.94
C ASP A 137 0.71 1.05 1.09
N LYS A 138 0.62 -0.14 1.67
CA LYS A 138 1.02 -1.40 1.06
C LYS A 138 -0.14 -2.19 0.48
N PHE A 139 -1.23 -2.28 1.21
CA PHE A 139 -2.44 -2.95 0.78
C PHE A 139 -3.11 -2.19 -0.37
N PHE A 140 -3.19 -0.87 -0.25
CA PHE A 140 -3.80 -0.02 -1.26
C PHE A 140 -3.07 -0.08 -2.61
N GLY A 141 -1.73 -0.16 -2.60
CA GLY A 141 -0.92 -0.31 -3.81
C GLY A 141 -1.23 -1.57 -4.60
N ARG A 142 -1.70 -2.65 -3.95
CA ARG A 142 -2.02 -3.92 -4.61
C ARG A 142 -3.50 -4.06 -4.97
N TYR A 143 -4.40 -3.58 -4.11
CA TYR A 143 -5.85 -3.82 -4.21
C TYR A 143 -6.67 -2.54 -4.38
N ALA A 144 -6.04 -1.39 -4.54
CA ALA A 144 -6.70 -0.09 -4.67
C ALA A 144 -7.79 -0.04 -5.75
N VAL A 145 -7.62 -0.85 -6.78
CA VAL A 145 -8.54 -0.92 -7.94
C VAL A 145 -9.80 -1.74 -7.63
N LEU A 146 -9.79 -2.51 -6.53
CA LEU A 146 -10.86 -3.45 -6.21
C LEU A 146 -11.91 -2.88 -5.25
N LEU A 147 -11.75 -1.63 -4.85
CA LEU A 147 -12.69 -1.01 -3.93
C LEU A 147 -13.91 -0.49 -4.70
N ASP A 148 -14.78 -1.41 -5.05
CA ASP A 148 -16.19 -1.08 -5.25
C ASP A 148 -16.77 -0.75 -3.87
N THR A 149 -16.51 0.46 -3.40
CA THR A 149 -16.81 0.85 -2.04
C THR A 149 -17.90 1.90 -1.99
N PRO A 150 -18.73 1.86 -0.93
CA PRO A 150 -19.69 2.91 -0.65
C PRO A 150 -19.03 4.24 -0.24
N PHE A 151 -17.69 4.35 -0.26
CA PHE A 151 -16.99 5.57 0.08
C PHE A 151 -17.12 6.59 -1.04
N ALA A 152 -17.70 7.73 -0.72
CA ALA A 152 -17.93 8.83 -1.66
C ALA A 152 -16.62 9.40 -2.23
N ARG A 153 -15.48 9.18 -1.56
CA ARG A 153 -14.19 9.72 -1.96
C ARG A 153 -13.04 8.84 -1.45
N GLN A 154 -12.11 8.54 -2.34
CA GLN A 154 -10.85 7.90 -1.99
C GLN A 154 -9.68 8.87 -2.25
N THR A 155 -8.69 8.85 -1.37
CA THR A 155 -7.50 9.68 -1.49
C THR A 155 -6.26 8.81 -1.51
N VAL A 156 -5.54 8.82 -2.64
CA VAL A 156 -4.20 8.23 -2.75
C VAL A 156 -3.19 9.32 -2.43
N LYS A 157 -2.40 9.13 -1.38
CA LYS A 157 -1.42 10.14 -0.91
C LYS A 157 -0.08 10.07 -1.62
N LYS A 158 0.14 9.04 -2.43
CA LYS A 158 1.38 8.80 -3.20
C LYS A 158 1.05 8.63 -4.67
N ASP A 159 2.07 8.57 -5.50
CA ASP A 159 1.91 8.33 -6.93
C ASP A 159 1.19 7.00 -7.19
N LEU A 160 0.22 7.05 -8.09
CA LEU A 160 -0.50 5.88 -8.59
C LEU A 160 -0.02 5.59 -10.02
N VAL A 161 0.62 4.43 -10.21
CA VAL A 161 1.01 3.94 -11.53
C VAL A 161 0.03 2.86 -11.97
N LEU A 162 -0.68 3.12 -13.05
CA LEU A 162 -1.58 2.16 -13.69
C LEU A 162 -0.89 1.54 -14.90
N ALA A 163 -0.67 0.23 -14.87
CA ALA A 163 -0.08 -0.51 -15.99
C ALA A 163 -1.08 -0.81 -17.13
N GLY A 164 -2.33 -0.41 -16.96
CA GLY A 164 -3.43 -0.62 -17.91
C GLY A 164 -4.10 0.68 -18.30
N THR A 165 -5.37 0.58 -18.70
CA THR A 165 -6.21 1.71 -19.11
C THR A 165 -6.89 2.34 -17.90
N PHE A 166 -6.88 3.67 -17.81
CA PHE A 166 -7.73 4.43 -16.90
C PHE A 166 -8.94 4.99 -17.64
N THR A 167 -10.15 4.65 -17.18
CA THR A 167 -11.41 5.16 -17.74
C THR A 167 -12.17 5.91 -16.66
N GLY A 168 -12.33 7.22 -16.83
CA GLY A 168 -13.22 8.04 -16.01
C GLY A 168 -14.62 8.09 -16.62
N GLN A 169 -15.64 7.70 -15.86
CA GLN A 169 -17.04 7.74 -16.35
C GLN A 169 -17.66 9.13 -16.34
N LYS A 170 -17.07 10.07 -15.61
CA LYS A 170 -17.56 11.47 -15.53
C LYS A 170 -16.45 12.42 -15.92
N GLU A 171 -15.70 12.88 -14.91
CA GLU A 171 -14.68 13.90 -15.08
C GLU A 171 -13.35 13.39 -14.55
N ILE A 172 -12.27 13.70 -15.27
CA ILE A 172 -10.90 13.55 -14.80
C ILE A 172 -10.37 14.97 -14.59
N SER A 173 -10.24 15.37 -13.33
CA SER A 173 -9.76 16.71 -12.98
C SER A 173 -8.43 16.67 -12.21
N SER A 174 -7.64 17.69 -12.42
CA SER A 174 -6.38 17.91 -11.71
C SER A 174 -6.24 19.38 -11.33
N LYS A 175 -5.67 19.65 -10.16
CA LYS A 175 -5.40 21.02 -9.72
C LYS A 175 -4.26 21.69 -10.48
N THR A 176 -3.38 20.92 -11.09
CA THR A 176 -2.17 21.44 -11.72
C THR A 176 -2.10 21.13 -13.20
N ALA A 177 -2.13 19.88 -13.59
CA ALA A 177 -2.02 19.48 -14.98
C ALA A 177 -2.54 18.05 -15.20
N VAL A 178 -3.03 17.79 -16.41
CA VAL A 178 -3.22 16.45 -16.96
C VAL A 178 -2.22 16.31 -18.09
N SER A 179 -1.43 15.23 -18.10
CA SER A 179 -0.43 15.01 -19.15
C SER A 179 -0.47 13.59 -19.69
N VAL A 180 -0.17 13.45 -20.98
CA VAL A 180 0.03 12.18 -21.66
C VAL A 180 1.44 12.17 -22.21
N SER A 181 2.25 11.20 -21.80
CA SER A 181 3.62 11.04 -22.27
C SER A 181 3.68 9.93 -23.31
N GLY A 182 4.31 10.24 -24.45
CA GLY A 182 4.67 9.25 -25.47
C GLY A 182 6.14 8.84 -25.38
N GLY A 183 6.54 7.88 -26.21
CA GLY A 183 7.94 7.55 -26.38
C GLY A 183 8.76 8.73 -26.95
N ASN A 184 10.09 8.62 -26.91
CA ASN A 184 11.03 9.61 -27.48
C ASN A 184 10.91 11.03 -26.87
N GLY A 185 10.49 11.14 -25.62
CA GLY A 185 10.44 12.43 -24.91
C GLY A 185 9.30 13.36 -25.30
N TYR A 186 8.32 12.88 -26.07
CA TYR A 186 7.11 13.63 -26.38
C TYR A 186 6.11 13.57 -25.24
N MET A 187 5.49 14.73 -24.94
CA MET A 187 4.42 14.84 -23.93
C MET A 187 3.37 15.85 -24.39
N LEU A 188 2.10 15.52 -24.21
CA LEU A 188 0.99 16.46 -24.28
C LEU A 188 0.54 16.81 -22.86
N LYS A 189 0.41 18.10 -22.54
CA LYS A 189 0.07 18.57 -21.19
C LYS A 189 -1.00 19.64 -21.24
N GLY A 190 -2.12 19.40 -20.56
CA GLY A 190 -3.14 20.42 -20.28
C GLY A 190 -2.78 21.15 -18.98
N ILE A 191 -2.77 22.47 -19.00
CA ILE A 191 -2.42 23.34 -17.86
C ILE A 191 -3.33 24.56 -17.79
N VAL A 192 -3.46 25.12 -16.60
CA VAL A 192 -3.94 26.48 -16.41
C VAL A 192 -2.73 27.37 -16.15
N LYS A 193 -2.54 28.40 -16.96
CA LYS A 193 -1.44 29.35 -16.85
C LYS A 193 -1.63 30.30 -15.66
N ALA A 194 -0.57 30.98 -15.27
CA ALA A 194 -0.60 31.94 -14.16
C ALA A 194 -1.54 33.14 -14.41
N ASP A 195 -1.77 33.47 -15.67
CA ASP A 195 -2.70 34.52 -16.12
C ASP A 195 -4.16 34.04 -16.19
N GLY A 196 -4.44 32.78 -15.78
CA GLY A 196 -5.78 32.20 -15.78
C GLY A 196 -6.20 31.55 -17.09
N HIS A 197 -5.40 31.66 -18.15
CA HIS A 197 -5.71 31.01 -19.43
C HIS A 197 -5.52 29.50 -19.37
N ALA A 198 -6.37 28.72 -20.02
CA ALA A 198 -6.15 27.31 -20.22
C ALA A 198 -5.25 27.08 -21.44
N ALA A 199 -4.39 26.06 -21.40
CA ALA A 199 -3.56 25.73 -22.53
C ALA A 199 -3.36 24.20 -22.65
N ILE A 200 -3.18 23.74 -23.89
CA ILE A 200 -2.73 22.40 -24.22
C ILE A 200 -1.37 22.55 -24.91
N GLY A 201 -0.32 22.13 -24.25
CA GLY A 201 1.04 22.25 -24.74
C GLY A 201 1.63 20.91 -25.18
N ALA A 202 2.32 20.92 -26.32
CA ALA A 202 3.17 19.83 -26.77
C ALA A 202 4.61 20.11 -26.35
N TYR A 203 5.20 19.15 -25.66
CA TYR A 203 6.55 19.22 -25.13
C TYR A 203 7.44 18.17 -25.80
N LEU A 204 8.70 18.49 -25.99
CA LEU A 204 9.74 17.59 -26.44
C LEU A 204 10.93 17.71 -25.47
N HIS A 205 11.33 16.60 -24.85
CA HIS A 205 12.40 16.58 -23.83
C HIS A 205 12.24 17.64 -22.71
N GLY A 206 10.98 17.85 -22.29
CA GLY A 206 10.66 18.83 -21.25
C GLY A 206 10.54 20.30 -21.73
N LEU A 207 10.85 20.59 -22.99
CA LEU A 207 10.72 21.93 -23.57
C LEU A 207 9.38 22.08 -24.28
N LEU A 208 8.66 23.16 -23.98
CA LEU A 208 7.42 23.52 -24.68
C LEU A 208 7.73 23.88 -26.14
N VAL A 209 7.20 23.09 -27.08
CA VAL A 209 7.42 23.32 -28.52
C VAL A 209 6.27 24.08 -29.14
N ASN A 210 5.05 23.57 -28.94
CA ASN A 210 3.83 24.17 -29.47
C ASN A 210 2.75 24.18 -28.37
N GLU A 211 1.85 25.13 -28.42
CA GLU A 211 0.67 25.15 -27.54
C GLU A 211 -0.54 25.79 -28.21
N ILE A 212 -1.71 25.35 -27.76
CA ILE A 212 -2.98 26.02 -28.02
C ILE A 212 -3.38 26.70 -26.70
N VAL A 213 -3.52 28.01 -26.71
CA VAL A 213 -3.94 28.78 -25.54
C VAL A 213 -5.41 29.17 -25.75
N ILE A 214 -6.24 28.81 -24.77
CA ILE A 214 -7.64 29.23 -24.69
C ILE A 214 -7.69 30.39 -23.72
N ARG A 215 -8.03 31.56 -24.23
CA ARG A 215 -8.05 32.79 -23.44
C ARG A 215 -9.37 32.94 -22.70
N THR A 216 -9.36 33.74 -21.64
CA THR A 216 -10.55 34.02 -20.84
C THR A 216 -11.64 34.82 -21.63
N ASP A 217 -11.26 35.47 -22.70
CA ASP A 217 -12.19 36.15 -23.65
C ASP A 217 -12.82 35.21 -24.68
N GLY A 218 -12.52 33.89 -24.61
CA GLY A 218 -13.02 32.88 -25.54
C GLY A 218 -12.21 32.73 -26.83
N THR A 219 -11.15 33.53 -27.03
CA THR A 219 -10.30 33.41 -28.21
C THR A 219 -9.27 32.28 -28.06
N PHE A 220 -8.80 31.77 -29.20
CA PHE A 220 -7.78 30.74 -29.26
C PHE A 220 -6.49 31.29 -29.89
N SER A 221 -5.34 30.97 -29.35
CA SER A 221 -4.06 31.28 -29.95
C SER A 221 -3.23 30.03 -30.18
N PHE A 222 -2.66 29.90 -31.36
CA PHE A 222 -1.68 28.89 -31.71
C PHE A 222 -0.27 29.47 -31.48
N MET A 223 0.49 28.85 -30.59
CA MET A 223 1.80 29.36 -30.18
C MET A 223 2.89 28.36 -30.56
N LYS A 224 4.04 28.85 -30.94
CA LYS A 224 5.27 28.08 -31.14
C LYS A 224 6.42 28.73 -30.38
N GLN A 225 7.03 28.01 -29.45
CA GLN A 225 8.14 28.51 -28.63
C GLN A 225 7.85 29.90 -28.01
N GLY A 226 6.64 30.08 -27.50
CA GLY A 226 6.19 31.35 -26.89
C GLY A 226 5.78 32.46 -27.84
N LYS A 227 5.90 32.27 -29.17
CA LYS A 227 5.45 33.23 -30.18
C LYS A 227 4.08 32.85 -30.73
N GLU A 228 3.15 33.80 -30.76
CA GLU A 228 1.85 33.62 -31.39
C GLU A 228 1.99 33.55 -32.91
N LEU A 229 1.46 32.49 -33.51
CA LEU A 229 1.49 32.26 -34.95
C LEU A 229 0.13 32.64 -35.61
N ALA A 230 -0.93 32.38 -34.90
CA ALA A 230 -2.28 32.70 -35.35
C ALA A 230 -3.23 32.85 -34.16
N ARG A 231 -4.26 33.62 -34.30
CA ARG A 231 -5.37 33.78 -33.36
C ARG A 231 -6.73 33.57 -34.06
N VAL A 232 -7.58 32.85 -33.38
CA VAL A 232 -8.97 32.68 -33.80
C VAL A 232 -9.87 33.51 -32.90
N THR A 233 -10.65 34.39 -33.50
CA THR A 233 -11.63 35.25 -32.84
C THR A 233 -13.00 35.02 -33.48
N GLU A 234 -14.00 35.68 -32.99
CA GLU A 234 -15.34 35.64 -33.60
C GLU A 234 -15.35 36.16 -35.08
N ASP A 235 -14.40 37.05 -35.40
CA ASP A 235 -14.29 37.65 -36.75
C ASP A 235 -13.44 36.79 -37.72
N GLY A 236 -12.87 35.68 -37.26
CA GLY A 236 -12.05 34.77 -38.05
C GLY A 236 -10.65 34.54 -37.55
N ILE A 237 -9.73 34.12 -38.46
CA ILE A 237 -8.33 33.81 -38.14
C ILE A 237 -7.45 35.00 -38.60
N SER A 238 -6.65 35.49 -37.69
CA SER A 238 -5.63 36.53 -37.93
C SER A 238 -4.21 36.03 -37.75
#